data_92eace134d525673ef5bd0444697d42e
#
_entry.id   92eace134d525673ef5bd0444697d42e
#
_cell.length_a   1.000
_cell.length_b   1.000
_cell.length_c   1.000
_cell.angle_alpha   90.00
_cell.angle_beta   90.00
_cell.angle_gamma   90.00
#
_symmetry.space_group_name_H-M   'P 1'
#
loop_
_entity.id
_entity.type
_entity.pdbx_description
1 polymer ?
#
loop_
_entity_poly.entity_id
_entity_poly.type
_entity_poly.pdbx_seq_one_letter_code
_entity_poly.pdbx_strand_id
1 'polypeptide(L)'
;ALPISGMLFVFALILFAAVYQLVDLQQKKTIELQTKEAQLSTQQSLLIDQEAELKDKEELLAATTLALQQQQEELDQNRTALTSAQDSLALQQSKIEEQAALLAAQQAQIDKLVGLRSQIIEDLRDNLSDVGQRVTVDRKTGAVTFESSVLFDTGRNEIKEAGKAALNSCIPVYIHTLLSEEYRDYVGEIIVEGHTDTTGQYLNNLALSQQRALAVATYCLSDEMVGLSYTDKETFKSIMTANGRADADPIYNADGTVNMDASRRVVIKFRMKDSDMIDQMSAILEGSAQGD
;
A
#
# COMPACT_ATOMS: atom_id res chain seq x y z
N ALA A 1 -71.83 9.74 127.04
CA ALA A 1 -72.06 10.53 125.88
C ALA A 1 -70.70 11.27 125.55
N LEU A 2 -70.12 10.96 124.55
CA LEU A 2 -68.90 11.76 123.98
C LEU A 2 -69.41 13.16 123.67
N PRO A 3 -68.68 14.16 124.12
CA PRO A 3 -69.06 15.53 123.74
C PRO A 3 -69.00 15.75 122.25
N ILE A 4 -69.95 16.43 121.65
CA ILE A 4 -70.10 16.78 120.20
C ILE A 4 -68.81 17.35 119.59
N SER A 5 -67.93 17.94 120.40
CA SER A 5 -66.64 18.43 120.00
C SER A 5 -65.63 17.35 119.58
N GLY A 6 -65.67 16.16 120.21
CA GLY A 6 -64.83 15.02 119.89
C GLY A 6 -65.24 14.34 118.57
N MET A 7 -66.52 14.30 118.26
CA MET A 7 -67.05 13.77 117.01
C MET A 7 -66.65 14.68 115.78
N LEU A 8 -66.73 15.97 116.00
CA LEU A 8 -66.27 16.96 114.95
C LEU A 8 -64.79 16.89 114.70
N PHE A 9 -63.94 16.66 115.73
CA PHE A 9 -62.51 16.53 115.60
C PHE A 9 -62.10 15.23 114.80
N VAL A 10 -62.80 14.10 115.13
CA VAL A 10 -62.58 12.84 114.37
C VAL A 10 -63.02 13.01 112.89
N PHE A 11 -64.17 13.70 112.65
CA PHE A 11 -64.62 13.98 111.27
C PHE A 11 -63.65 14.94 110.50
N ALA A 12 -63.12 15.93 111.21
CA ALA A 12 -62.09 16.84 110.63
C ALA A 12 -60.81 16.10 110.30
N LEU A 13 -60.36 15.15 111.15
CA LEU A 13 -59.18 14.31 110.86
C LEU A 13 -59.40 13.37 109.66
N ILE A 14 -60.62 12.74 109.57
CA ILE A 14 -61.00 11.87 108.45
C ILE A 14 -61.02 12.69 107.13
N LEU A 15 -61.63 13.92 107.17
CA LEU A 15 -61.64 14.82 106.05
C LEU A 15 -60.23 15.28 105.66
N PHE A 16 -59.37 15.60 106.66
CA PHE A 16 -57.95 15.94 106.38
C PHE A 16 -57.22 14.78 105.81
N ALA A 17 -57.40 13.54 106.31
CA ALA A 17 -56.77 12.34 105.73
C ALA A 17 -57.23 12.06 104.28
N ALA A 18 -58.56 12.28 104.03
CA ALA A 18 -59.14 12.07 102.71
C ALA A 18 -58.62 13.13 101.71
N VAL A 19 -58.56 14.39 102.19
CA VAL A 19 -57.99 15.48 101.34
C VAL A 19 -56.48 15.26 101.07
N TYR A 20 -55.72 14.81 102.10
CA TYR A 20 -54.30 14.47 101.96
C TYR A 20 -54.11 13.30 100.97
N GLN A 21 -54.93 12.21 101.06
CA GLN A 21 -54.89 11.15 100.10
C GLN A 21 -55.22 11.60 98.64
N LEU A 22 -56.21 12.51 98.52
CA LEU A 22 -56.65 13.04 97.25
C LEU A 22 -55.54 13.88 96.62
N VAL A 23 -54.84 14.72 97.40
CA VAL A 23 -53.73 15.53 96.99
C VAL A 23 -52.51 14.68 96.58
N ASP A 24 -52.18 13.61 97.37
CA ASP A 24 -51.12 12.66 97.04
C ASP A 24 -51.41 11.87 95.77
N LEU A 25 -52.66 11.46 95.57
CA LEU A 25 -53.11 10.78 94.38
C LEU A 25 -53.02 11.73 93.12
N GLN A 26 -53.43 12.99 93.33
CA GLN A 26 -53.32 14.01 92.26
C GLN A 26 -51.83 14.29 91.94
N GLN A 27 -50.98 14.43 92.95
CA GLN A 27 -49.51 14.59 92.70
C GLN A 27 -48.90 13.42 91.95
N LYS A 28 -49.23 12.19 92.36
CA LYS A 28 -48.78 10.95 91.70
C LYS A 28 -49.22 10.92 90.22
N LYS A 29 -50.51 11.23 89.95
CA LYS A 29 -51.01 11.30 88.55
C LYS A 29 -50.36 12.40 87.76
N THR A 30 -50.09 13.57 88.36
CA THR A 30 -49.39 14.66 87.68
C THR A 30 -47.94 14.28 87.29
N ILE A 31 -47.22 13.63 88.22
CA ILE A 31 -45.86 13.13 87.96
C ILE A 31 -45.91 12.02 86.90
N GLU A 32 -46.88 11.11 86.95
CA GLU A 32 -47.06 10.09 85.93
C GLU A 32 -47.38 10.67 84.54
N LEU A 33 -48.22 11.68 84.47
CA LEU A 33 -48.52 12.41 83.24
C LEU A 33 -47.30 13.14 82.73
N GLN A 34 -46.56 13.84 83.56
CA GLN A 34 -45.33 14.51 83.18
C GLN A 34 -44.23 13.56 82.63
N THR A 35 -44.11 12.37 83.30
CA THR A 35 -43.17 11.32 82.84
C THR A 35 -43.59 10.73 81.49
N LYS A 36 -44.90 10.50 81.30
CA LYS A 36 -45.43 10.05 80.00
C LYS A 36 -45.29 11.12 78.90
N GLU A 37 -45.54 12.37 79.22
CA GLU A 37 -45.33 13.47 78.26
C GLU A 37 -43.85 13.62 77.87
N ALA A 38 -42.93 13.53 78.83
CA ALA A 38 -41.50 13.52 78.58
C ALA A 38 -41.07 12.30 77.75
N GLN A 39 -41.60 11.10 78.02
CA GLN A 39 -41.34 9.94 77.17
C GLN A 39 -41.91 10.08 75.75
N LEU A 40 -43.12 10.61 75.64
CA LEU A 40 -43.73 10.85 74.31
C LEU A 40 -42.94 11.90 73.51
N SER A 41 -42.48 12.99 74.14
CA SER A 41 -41.63 13.98 73.53
C SER A 41 -40.27 13.38 73.06
N THR A 42 -39.67 12.50 73.88
CA THR A 42 -38.45 11.80 73.53
C THR A 42 -38.64 10.83 72.34
N GLN A 43 -39.78 10.09 72.34
CA GLN A 43 -40.15 9.22 71.23
C GLN A 43 -40.43 10.01 69.95
N GLN A 44 -41.11 11.15 70.06
CA GLN A 44 -41.33 12.02 68.87
C GLN A 44 -40.06 12.57 68.31
N SER A 45 -39.09 13.02 69.14
CA SER A 45 -37.76 13.49 68.60
C SER A 45 -37.01 12.34 67.94
N LEU A 46 -37.05 11.12 68.57
CA LEU A 46 -36.39 9.96 67.94
C LEU A 46 -37.01 9.58 66.59
N LEU A 47 -38.33 9.67 66.46
CA LEU A 47 -39.02 9.42 65.20
C LEU A 47 -38.62 10.48 64.13
N ILE A 48 -38.57 11.75 64.51
CA ILE A 48 -38.11 12.82 63.57
C ILE A 48 -36.70 12.57 63.12
N ASP A 49 -35.76 12.20 63.98
CA ASP A 49 -34.39 11.90 63.66
C ASP A 49 -34.30 10.66 62.73
N GLN A 50 -35.13 9.62 63.01
CA GLN A 50 -35.20 8.43 62.14
C GLN A 50 -35.78 8.75 60.75
N GLU A 51 -36.82 9.59 60.68
CA GLU A 51 -37.40 10.04 59.41
C GLU A 51 -36.40 10.85 58.59
N ALA A 52 -35.60 11.73 59.25
CA ALA A 52 -34.53 12.47 58.59
C ALA A 52 -33.44 11.55 58.05
N GLU A 53 -32.97 10.57 58.85
CA GLU A 53 -31.96 9.58 58.39
C GLU A 53 -32.47 8.71 57.25
N LEU A 54 -33.77 8.30 57.31
CA LEU A 54 -34.38 7.57 56.19
C LEU A 54 -34.39 8.37 54.91
N LYS A 55 -34.77 9.64 54.98
CA LYS A 55 -34.77 10.54 53.83
C LYS A 55 -33.41 10.73 53.24
N ASP A 56 -32.36 10.93 54.06
CA ASP A 56 -30.99 11.05 53.60
C ASP A 56 -30.52 9.74 52.90
N LYS A 57 -30.89 8.59 53.43
CA LYS A 57 -30.59 7.28 52.80
C LYS A 57 -31.33 7.10 51.47
N GLU A 58 -32.58 7.54 51.37
CA GLU A 58 -33.36 7.51 50.13
C GLU A 58 -32.76 8.39 49.06
N GLU A 59 -32.33 9.62 49.42
CA GLU A 59 -31.64 10.53 48.50
C GLU A 59 -30.28 9.96 48.01
N LEU A 60 -29.50 9.36 48.92
CA LEU A 60 -28.26 8.68 48.59
C LEU A 60 -28.50 7.47 47.67
N LEU A 61 -29.51 6.68 47.95
CA LEU A 61 -29.88 5.52 47.13
C LEU A 61 -30.31 5.96 45.72
N ALA A 62 -31.10 7.03 45.60
CA ALA A 62 -31.49 7.59 44.31
C ALA A 62 -30.30 8.11 43.53
N ALA A 63 -29.36 8.82 44.19
CA ALA A 63 -28.12 9.33 43.54
C ALA A 63 -27.21 8.19 43.07
N THR A 64 -27.04 7.14 43.92
CA THR A 64 -26.21 5.97 43.53
C THR A 64 -26.83 5.15 42.41
N THR A 65 -28.16 5.03 42.40
CA THR A 65 -28.90 4.34 41.32
C THR A 65 -28.73 5.07 39.99
N LEU A 66 -28.84 6.40 40.00
CA LEU A 66 -28.60 7.24 38.78
C LEU A 66 -27.17 7.12 38.30
N ALA A 67 -26.19 7.16 39.19
CA ALA A 67 -24.78 7.01 38.83
C ALA A 67 -24.48 5.64 38.22
N LEU A 68 -25.06 4.57 38.79
CA LEU A 68 -24.93 3.21 38.21
C LEU A 68 -25.59 3.09 36.86
N GLN A 69 -26.72 3.73 36.64
CA GLN A 69 -27.39 3.75 35.33
C GLN A 69 -26.55 4.49 34.29
N GLN A 70 -25.97 5.62 34.66
CA GLN A 70 -25.04 6.36 33.76
C GLN A 70 -23.79 5.54 33.41
N GLN A 71 -23.20 4.89 34.41
CA GLN A 71 -22.06 4.00 34.15
C GLN A 71 -22.42 2.83 33.22
N GLN A 72 -23.61 2.27 33.38
CA GLN A 72 -24.07 1.19 32.51
C GLN A 72 -24.24 1.66 31.06
N GLU A 73 -24.85 2.83 30.88
CA GLU A 73 -24.98 3.45 29.53
C GLU A 73 -23.62 3.72 28.88
N GLU A 74 -22.66 4.25 29.65
CA GLU A 74 -21.29 4.49 29.16
C GLU A 74 -20.58 3.18 28.79
N LEU A 75 -20.73 2.14 29.61
CA LEU A 75 -20.20 0.80 29.33
C LEU A 75 -20.78 0.22 28.02
N ASP A 76 -22.08 0.35 27.81
CA ASP A 76 -22.72 -0.15 26.59
C ASP A 76 -22.29 0.62 25.34
N GLN A 77 -22.12 1.95 25.46
CA GLN A 77 -21.56 2.78 24.39
C GLN A 77 -20.12 2.37 24.06
N ASN A 78 -19.27 2.22 25.07
CA ASN A 78 -17.89 1.80 24.91
C ASN A 78 -17.78 0.40 24.30
N ARG A 79 -18.65 -0.52 24.70
CA ARG A 79 -18.71 -1.86 24.13
C ARG A 79 -19.09 -1.85 22.65
N THR A 80 -20.06 -1.02 22.29
CA THR A 80 -20.49 -0.84 20.89
C THR A 80 -19.37 -0.24 20.04
N ALA A 81 -18.71 0.79 20.57
CA ALA A 81 -17.57 1.43 19.90
C ALA A 81 -16.40 0.45 19.71
N LEU A 82 -16.09 -0.36 20.73
CA LEU A 82 -15.06 -1.39 20.66
C LEU A 82 -15.36 -2.45 19.59
N THR A 83 -16.61 -2.92 19.54
CA THR A 83 -17.02 -3.89 18.51
C THR A 83 -16.89 -3.30 17.11
N SER A 84 -17.36 -2.07 16.90
CA SER A 84 -17.20 -1.38 15.61
C SER A 84 -15.75 -1.17 15.22
N ALA A 85 -14.87 -0.85 16.18
CA ALA A 85 -13.44 -0.73 15.95
C ALA A 85 -12.79 -2.08 15.58
N GLN A 86 -13.19 -3.15 16.24
CA GLN A 86 -12.73 -4.51 15.92
C GLN A 86 -13.16 -4.94 14.52
N ASP A 87 -14.39 -4.69 14.12
CA ASP A 87 -14.89 -4.99 12.78
C ASP A 87 -14.13 -4.18 11.71
N SER A 88 -13.86 -2.91 11.99
CA SER A 88 -13.06 -2.06 11.11
C SER A 88 -11.62 -2.55 10.96
N LEU A 89 -10.99 -2.97 12.06
CA LEU A 89 -9.65 -3.57 12.04
C LEU A 89 -9.62 -4.88 11.25
N ALA A 90 -10.60 -5.74 11.42
CA ALA A 90 -10.70 -7.00 10.68
C ALA A 90 -10.84 -6.75 9.16
N LEU A 91 -11.64 -5.75 8.78
CA LEU A 91 -11.76 -5.33 7.38
C LEU A 91 -10.46 -4.75 6.82
N GLN A 92 -9.75 -3.92 7.60
CA GLN A 92 -8.45 -3.39 7.19
C GLN A 92 -7.41 -4.50 7.05
N GLN A 93 -7.38 -5.46 7.98
CA GLN A 93 -6.50 -6.61 7.92
C GLN A 93 -6.72 -7.42 6.64
N SER A 94 -7.98 -7.73 6.32
CA SER A 94 -8.33 -8.44 5.09
C SER A 94 -7.87 -7.69 3.82
N LYS A 95 -8.01 -6.36 3.78
CA LYS A 95 -7.54 -5.55 2.66
C LYS A 95 -6.01 -5.56 2.53
N ILE A 96 -5.30 -5.52 3.65
CA ILE A 96 -3.83 -5.61 3.66
C ILE A 96 -3.37 -6.97 3.13
N GLU A 97 -4.02 -8.06 3.53
CA GLU A 97 -3.71 -9.41 3.04
C GLU A 97 -3.98 -9.56 1.54
N GLU A 98 -5.10 -9.02 1.05
CA GLU A 98 -5.41 -8.99 -0.37
C GLU A 98 -4.38 -8.18 -1.18
N GLN A 99 -4.00 -6.99 -0.69
CA GLN A 99 -2.97 -6.17 -1.33
C GLN A 99 -1.60 -6.85 -1.31
N ALA A 100 -1.23 -7.49 -0.21
CA ALA A 100 0.03 -8.24 -0.11
C ALA A 100 0.08 -9.42 -1.10
N ALA A 101 -1.03 -10.15 -1.26
CA ALA A 101 -1.14 -11.22 -2.24
C ALA A 101 -1.03 -10.71 -3.68
N LEU A 102 -1.67 -9.58 -3.99
CA LEU A 102 -1.58 -8.94 -5.30
C LEU A 102 -0.15 -8.47 -5.61
N LEU A 103 0.51 -7.81 -4.65
CA LEU A 103 1.91 -7.38 -4.79
C LEU A 103 2.85 -8.57 -5.01
N ALA A 104 2.66 -9.66 -4.26
CA ALA A 104 3.47 -10.88 -4.45
C ALA A 104 3.28 -11.49 -5.84
N ALA A 105 2.04 -11.51 -6.36
CA ALA A 105 1.76 -12.00 -7.71
C ALA A 105 2.40 -11.10 -8.79
N GLN A 106 2.33 -9.77 -8.63
CA GLN A 106 2.98 -8.83 -9.53
C GLN A 106 4.50 -8.99 -9.50
N GLN A 107 5.10 -9.12 -8.31
CA GLN A 107 6.55 -9.35 -8.17
C GLN A 107 6.98 -10.63 -8.89
N ALA A 108 6.27 -11.74 -8.71
CA ALA A 108 6.57 -12.99 -9.39
C ALA A 108 6.49 -12.86 -10.92
N GLN A 109 5.55 -12.07 -11.44
CA GLN A 109 5.44 -11.80 -12.87
C GLN A 109 6.63 -10.99 -13.40
N ILE A 110 7.09 -9.99 -12.65
CA ILE A 110 8.25 -9.17 -12.98
C ILE A 110 9.52 -10.03 -13.01
N ASP A 111 9.74 -10.82 -11.96
CA ASP A 111 10.91 -11.69 -11.86
C ASP A 111 10.97 -12.66 -13.04
N LYS A 112 9.82 -13.17 -13.45
CA LYS A 112 9.69 -14.00 -14.66
C LYS A 112 10.10 -13.24 -15.92
N LEU A 113 9.62 -12.01 -16.11
CA LEU A 113 9.90 -11.20 -17.30
C LEU A 113 11.37 -10.74 -17.35
N VAL A 114 11.94 -10.34 -16.21
CA VAL A 114 13.36 -9.99 -16.08
C VAL A 114 14.24 -11.21 -16.36
N GLY A 115 13.87 -12.37 -15.80
CA GLY A 115 14.57 -13.62 -16.07
C GLY A 115 14.53 -13.99 -17.56
N LEU A 116 13.35 -13.87 -18.18
CA LEU A 116 13.17 -14.15 -19.61
C LEU A 116 13.99 -13.21 -20.49
N ARG A 117 14.01 -11.90 -20.19
CA ARG A 117 14.86 -10.93 -20.91
C ARG A 117 16.33 -11.32 -20.83
N SER A 118 16.80 -11.71 -19.65
CA SER A 118 18.19 -12.13 -19.45
C SER A 118 18.53 -13.38 -20.26
N GLN A 119 17.61 -14.32 -20.32
CA GLN A 119 17.74 -15.55 -21.09
C GLN A 119 17.78 -15.28 -22.61
N ILE A 120 16.89 -14.43 -23.12
CA ILE A 120 16.94 -13.97 -24.53
C ILE A 120 18.31 -13.36 -24.87
N ILE A 121 18.84 -12.49 -24.01
CA ILE A 121 20.14 -11.84 -24.23
C ILE A 121 21.28 -12.87 -24.24
N GLU A 122 21.22 -13.86 -23.35
CA GLU A 122 22.20 -14.95 -23.28
C GLU A 122 22.16 -15.83 -24.53
N ASP A 123 20.98 -16.24 -24.96
CA ASP A 123 20.79 -17.03 -26.17
C ASP A 123 21.20 -16.28 -27.44
N LEU A 124 20.87 -14.97 -27.53
CA LEU A 124 21.34 -14.13 -28.64
C LEU A 124 22.87 -14.05 -28.66
N ARG A 125 23.50 -13.88 -27.52
CA ARG A 125 24.97 -13.83 -27.43
C ARG A 125 25.60 -15.15 -27.88
N ASP A 126 25.07 -16.26 -27.39
CA ASP A 126 25.61 -17.59 -27.67
C ASP A 126 25.39 -17.97 -29.13
N ASN A 127 24.20 -17.75 -29.68
CA ASN A 127 23.87 -18.05 -31.08
C ASN A 127 24.61 -17.14 -32.08
N LEU A 128 24.95 -15.91 -31.65
CA LEU A 128 25.69 -14.94 -32.51
C LEU A 128 27.20 -14.94 -32.26
N SER A 129 27.73 -15.80 -31.38
CA SER A 129 29.17 -15.87 -31.09
C SER A 129 30.01 -16.15 -32.29
N ASP A 130 29.49 -16.92 -33.24
CA ASP A 130 30.21 -17.34 -34.47
C ASP A 130 30.00 -16.42 -35.68
N VAL A 131 29.20 -15.37 -35.56
CA VAL A 131 28.77 -14.49 -36.66
C VAL A 131 29.89 -13.49 -37.11
N GLY A 132 31.13 -13.67 -36.67
CA GLY A 132 32.32 -12.98 -37.23
C GLY A 132 32.63 -11.61 -36.62
N GLN A 133 33.85 -11.11 -36.86
CA GLN A 133 34.45 -9.92 -36.22
C GLN A 133 33.80 -8.55 -36.60
N ARG A 134 32.78 -8.52 -37.46
CA ARG A 134 32.19 -7.28 -38.01
C ARG A 134 30.87 -6.88 -37.36
N VAL A 135 30.39 -7.69 -36.41
CA VAL A 135 29.13 -7.50 -35.71
C VAL A 135 29.40 -7.55 -34.22
N THR A 136 28.94 -6.54 -33.50
CA THR A 136 29.10 -6.48 -32.05
C THR A 136 27.75 -6.70 -31.39
N VAL A 137 27.66 -7.67 -30.44
CA VAL A 137 26.49 -7.91 -29.65
C VAL A 137 26.68 -7.27 -28.27
N ASP A 138 25.79 -6.37 -27.91
CA ASP A 138 25.77 -5.76 -26.58
C ASP A 138 25.32 -6.79 -25.53
N ARG A 139 26.18 -7.04 -24.55
CA ARG A 139 25.96 -8.07 -23.50
C ARG A 139 24.85 -7.73 -22.51
N LYS A 140 24.45 -6.46 -22.43
CA LYS A 140 23.40 -6.01 -21.48
C LYS A 140 22.02 -5.92 -22.14
N THR A 141 22.01 -5.58 -23.42
CA THR A 141 20.76 -5.28 -24.15
C THR A 141 20.42 -6.30 -25.22
N GLY A 142 21.37 -7.14 -25.64
CA GLY A 142 21.20 -8.05 -26.78
C GLY A 142 21.15 -7.32 -28.11
N ALA A 143 21.45 -6.01 -28.16
CA ALA A 143 21.45 -5.24 -29.37
C ALA A 143 22.65 -5.63 -30.27
N VAL A 144 22.39 -5.72 -31.56
CA VAL A 144 23.40 -6.02 -32.57
C VAL A 144 23.79 -4.74 -33.28
N THR A 145 25.08 -4.45 -33.30
CA THR A 145 25.64 -3.25 -33.93
C THR A 145 26.48 -3.60 -35.16
N PHE A 146 26.18 -2.94 -36.27
CA PHE A 146 26.92 -2.98 -37.49
C PHE A 146 27.60 -1.62 -37.71
N GLU A 147 28.91 -1.62 -37.91
CA GLU A 147 29.60 -0.38 -38.34
C GLU A 147 29.09 0.08 -39.71
N SER A 148 28.80 1.37 -39.86
CA SER A 148 28.32 1.92 -41.13
C SER A 148 29.31 1.71 -42.29
N SER A 149 30.61 1.68 -42.03
CA SER A 149 31.66 1.38 -43.01
C SER A 149 31.54 -0.02 -43.62
N VAL A 150 30.97 -0.96 -42.91
CA VAL A 150 30.68 -2.32 -43.39
C VAL A 150 29.45 -2.32 -44.29
N LEU A 151 28.41 -1.59 -43.92
CA LEU A 151 27.12 -1.60 -44.59
C LEU A 151 27.08 -0.65 -45.80
N PHE A 152 27.69 0.54 -45.72
CA PHE A 152 27.51 1.64 -46.67
C PHE A 152 28.83 2.32 -47.02
N ASP A 153 28.87 2.99 -48.19
CA ASP A 153 29.90 3.96 -48.51
C ASP A 153 29.61 5.31 -47.81
N THR A 154 30.65 6.15 -47.72
CA THR A 154 30.53 7.46 -47.07
C THR A 154 29.47 8.32 -47.76
N GLY A 155 28.53 8.82 -46.95
CA GLY A 155 27.40 9.63 -47.42
C GLY A 155 26.34 8.86 -48.23
N ARG A 156 26.44 7.54 -48.32
CA ARG A 156 25.49 6.68 -49.05
C ARG A 156 24.60 5.89 -48.10
N ASN A 157 23.48 5.41 -48.64
CA ASN A 157 22.49 4.54 -47.99
C ASN A 157 22.26 3.23 -48.78
N GLU A 158 22.99 3.01 -49.88
CA GLU A 158 22.98 1.74 -50.61
C GLU A 158 23.83 0.70 -49.86
N ILE A 159 23.26 -0.48 -49.62
CA ILE A 159 23.97 -1.54 -48.90
C ILE A 159 24.96 -2.22 -49.84
N LYS A 160 26.23 -2.26 -49.41
CA LYS A 160 27.31 -2.93 -50.14
C LYS A 160 27.19 -4.46 -50.03
N GLU A 161 27.82 -5.18 -50.96
CA GLU A 161 27.86 -6.65 -50.91
C GLU A 161 28.46 -7.18 -49.61
N ALA A 162 29.48 -6.53 -49.04
CA ALA A 162 30.00 -6.87 -47.73
C ALA A 162 28.96 -6.68 -46.59
N GLY A 163 28.12 -5.65 -46.71
CA GLY A 163 27.02 -5.39 -45.79
C GLY A 163 25.90 -6.41 -45.92
N LYS A 164 25.52 -6.80 -47.14
CA LYS A 164 24.55 -7.87 -47.39
C LYS A 164 25.03 -9.19 -46.80
N ALA A 165 26.32 -9.53 -47.00
CA ALA A 165 26.90 -10.73 -46.40
C ALA A 165 26.86 -10.70 -44.86
N ALA A 166 27.16 -9.57 -44.22
CA ALA A 166 27.08 -9.40 -42.78
C ALA A 166 25.64 -9.50 -42.26
N LEU A 167 24.67 -8.91 -42.93
CA LEU A 167 23.26 -9.01 -42.59
C LEU A 167 22.73 -10.44 -42.74
N ASN A 168 23.07 -11.11 -43.87
CA ASN A 168 22.66 -12.51 -44.12
C ASN A 168 23.23 -13.52 -43.08
N SER A 169 24.39 -13.22 -42.51
CA SER A 169 24.97 -14.08 -41.49
C SER A 169 24.35 -13.84 -40.09
N CYS A 170 23.90 -12.62 -39.77
CA CYS A 170 23.47 -12.23 -38.46
C CYS A 170 21.93 -12.22 -38.29
N ILE A 171 21.21 -11.62 -39.23
CA ILE A 171 19.78 -11.35 -39.08
C ILE A 171 18.94 -12.60 -38.95
N PRO A 172 19.16 -13.67 -39.74
CA PRO A 172 18.36 -14.90 -39.56
C PRO A 172 18.53 -15.50 -38.17
N VAL A 173 19.75 -15.54 -37.65
CA VAL A 173 20.00 -16.05 -36.29
C VAL A 173 19.31 -15.19 -35.26
N TYR A 174 19.42 -13.86 -35.37
CA TYR A 174 18.78 -12.91 -34.48
C TYR A 174 17.23 -13.06 -34.46
N ILE A 175 16.63 -13.12 -35.64
CA ILE A 175 15.18 -13.23 -35.81
C ILE A 175 14.68 -14.61 -35.34
N HIS A 176 15.37 -15.71 -35.69
CA HIS A 176 14.97 -17.04 -35.25
C HIS A 176 15.05 -17.18 -33.72
N THR A 177 16.04 -16.58 -33.07
CA THR A 177 16.12 -16.58 -31.61
C THR A 177 14.94 -15.81 -31.02
N LEU A 178 14.66 -14.59 -31.46
CA LEU A 178 13.59 -13.76 -30.92
C LEU A 178 12.19 -14.28 -31.23
N LEU A 179 11.99 -14.92 -32.40
CA LEU A 179 10.71 -15.47 -32.83
C LEU A 179 10.53 -16.96 -32.52
N SER A 180 11.41 -17.54 -31.70
CA SER A 180 11.25 -18.90 -31.20
C SER A 180 9.90 -19.06 -30.46
N GLU A 181 9.42 -20.29 -30.33
CA GLU A 181 8.18 -20.57 -29.59
C GLU A 181 8.22 -20.07 -28.13
N GLU A 182 9.41 -20.03 -27.55
CA GLU A 182 9.64 -19.58 -26.18
C GLU A 182 9.53 -18.07 -26.02
N TYR A 183 9.98 -17.26 -27.02
CA TYR A 183 10.18 -15.81 -26.86
C TYR A 183 9.20 -14.92 -27.63
N ARG A 184 8.67 -15.41 -28.77
CA ARG A 184 7.84 -14.62 -29.71
C ARG A 184 6.65 -13.91 -29.05
N ASP A 185 6.06 -14.50 -28.04
CA ASP A 185 4.90 -13.91 -27.36
C ASP A 185 5.26 -12.74 -26.44
N TYR A 186 6.52 -12.62 -26.10
CA TYR A 186 7.07 -11.58 -25.22
C TYR A 186 7.79 -10.46 -25.98
N VAL A 187 8.24 -10.72 -27.22
CA VAL A 187 8.86 -9.68 -28.06
C VAL A 187 7.80 -8.78 -28.66
N GLY A 188 7.88 -7.49 -28.34
CA GLY A 188 6.91 -6.47 -28.79
C GLY A 188 7.35 -5.76 -30.04
N GLU A 189 8.67 -5.50 -30.18
CA GLU A 189 9.20 -4.71 -31.29
C GLU A 189 10.66 -5.08 -31.58
N ILE A 190 11.03 -5.05 -32.84
CA ILE A 190 12.42 -5.09 -33.30
C ILE A 190 12.72 -3.77 -33.98
N ILE A 191 13.68 -3.02 -33.46
CA ILE A 191 13.96 -1.65 -33.84
C ILE A 191 15.28 -1.63 -34.62
N VAL A 192 15.26 -1.11 -35.85
CA VAL A 192 16.45 -0.83 -36.65
C VAL A 192 16.77 0.65 -36.52
N GLU A 193 17.87 1.01 -35.87
CA GLU A 193 18.28 2.40 -35.66
C GLU A 193 19.54 2.74 -36.47
N GLY A 194 19.47 3.83 -37.24
CA GLY A 194 20.63 4.41 -37.90
C GLY A 194 21.21 5.55 -37.09
N HIS A 195 22.53 5.59 -36.95
CA HIS A 195 23.29 6.67 -36.29
C HIS A 195 24.35 7.24 -37.19
N THR A 196 24.66 8.54 -37.05
CA THR A 196 25.77 9.24 -37.66
C THR A 196 26.79 9.65 -36.58
N ASP A 197 27.92 10.18 -37.03
CA ASP A 197 28.80 10.95 -36.15
C ASP A 197 28.27 12.40 -36.00
N THR A 198 28.99 13.20 -35.23
CA THR A 198 28.66 14.60 -34.92
C THR A 198 29.04 15.58 -35.99
N THR A 199 29.50 15.10 -37.15
CA THR A 199 29.95 15.96 -38.28
C THR A 199 28.74 16.35 -39.13
N GLY A 200 28.64 17.64 -39.46
CA GLY A 200 27.63 18.16 -40.38
C GLY A 200 26.40 18.74 -39.66
N GLN A 201 25.34 18.96 -40.44
CA GLN A 201 24.09 19.52 -39.92
C GLN A 201 23.16 18.40 -39.42
N TYR A 202 22.53 18.62 -38.27
CA TYR A 202 21.64 17.65 -37.62
C TYR A 202 20.56 17.10 -38.56
N LEU A 203 19.85 17.96 -39.30
CA LEU A 203 18.77 17.50 -40.21
C LEU A 203 19.28 16.61 -41.34
N ASN A 204 20.48 16.87 -41.85
CA ASN A 204 21.12 16.03 -42.87
C ASN A 204 21.52 14.67 -42.26
N ASN A 205 22.05 14.69 -41.04
CA ASN A 205 22.39 13.49 -40.30
C ASN A 205 21.13 12.68 -39.96
N LEU A 206 20.03 13.34 -39.57
CA LEU A 206 18.75 12.68 -39.31
C LEU A 206 18.20 12.01 -40.56
N ALA A 207 18.20 12.72 -41.71
CA ALA A 207 17.73 12.16 -42.98
C ALA A 207 18.61 10.97 -43.42
N LEU A 208 19.93 11.07 -43.33
CA LEU A 208 20.86 10.00 -43.73
C LEU A 208 20.70 8.78 -42.80
N SER A 209 20.62 8.99 -41.50
CA SER A 209 20.42 7.90 -40.53
C SER A 209 19.08 7.18 -40.71
N GLN A 210 18.00 7.93 -41.00
CA GLN A 210 16.68 7.36 -41.31
C GLN A 210 16.72 6.52 -42.61
N GLN A 211 17.38 7.04 -43.67
CA GLN A 211 17.51 6.30 -44.93
C GLN A 211 18.33 5.03 -44.79
N ARG A 212 19.37 5.02 -43.95
CA ARG A 212 20.18 3.84 -43.65
C ARG A 212 19.42 2.80 -42.89
N ALA A 213 18.64 3.20 -41.82
CA ALA A 213 17.79 2.29 -41.10
C ALA A 213 16.73 1.67 -42.02
N LEU A 214 16.10 2.50 -42.89
CA LEU A 214 15.11 2.03 -43.85
C LEU A 214 15.71 1.06 -44.86
N ALA A 215 16.93 1.34 -45.36
CA ALA A 215 17.60 0.46 -46.32
C ALA A 215 17.88 -0.93 -45.73
N VAL A 216 18.35 -1.00 -44.47
CA VAL A 216 18.55 -2.27 -43.77
C VAL A 216 17.23 -2.99 -43.57
N ALA A 217 16.19 -2.31 -43.09
CA ALA A 217 14.84 -2.90 -42.89
C ALA A 217 14.28 -3.44 -44.22
N THR A 218 14.38 -2.66 -45.30
CA THR A 218 13.95 -3.08 -46.66
C THR A 218 14.70 -4.32 -47.12
N TYR A 219 16.04 -4.35 -46.93
CA TYR A 219 16.85 -5.50 -47.28
C TYR A 219 16.43 -6.76 -46.50
N CYS A 220 16.24 -6.67 -45.22
CA CYS A 220 15.82 -7.79 -44.39
C CYS A 220 14.47 -8.40 -44.80
N LEU A 221 13.58 -7.62 -45.40
CA LEU A 221 12.28 -8.09 -45.93
C LEU A 221 12.33 -8.50 -47.43
N SER A 222 13.42 -8.20 -48.12
CA SER A 222 13.54 -8.50 -49.55
C SER A 222 13.81 -9.99 -49.82
N ASP A 223 13.69 -10.39 -51.10
CA ASP A 223 14.03 -11.76 -51.53
C ASP A 223 15.55 -12.01 -51.56
N GLU A 224 16.37 -10.94 -51.50
CA GLU A 224 17.83 -11.02 -51.39
C GLU A 224 18.31 -11.48 -49.99
N MET A 225 17.46 -11.31 -48.95
CA MET A 225 17.74 -11.80 -47.60
C MET A 225 17.62 -13.31 -47.57
N VAL A 226 18.74 -13.98 -47.33
CA VAL A 226 18.84 -15.44 -47.23
C VAL A 226 18.66 -15.87 -45.78
N GLY A 227 18.02 -17.01 -45.57
CA GLY A 227 17.89 -17.62 -44.24
C GLY A 227 16.64 -17.22 -43.44
N LEU A 228 15.79 -16.33 -43.97
CA LEU A 228 14.47 -16.06 -43.41
C LEU A 228 13.37 -16.64 -44.33
N SER A 229 12.48 -17.43 -43.76
CA SER A 229 11.26 -17.91 -44.44
C SER A 229 10.29 -16.76 -44.74
N TYR A 230 9.33 -16.99 -45.63
CA TYR A 230 8.24 -16.04 -45.85
C TYR A 230 7.49 -15.70 -44.55
N THR A 231 7.21 -16.71 -43.73
CA THR A 231 6.52 -16.55 -42.45
C THR A 231 7.35 -15.71 -41.47
N ASP A 232 8.68 -15.92 -41.39
CA ASP A 232 9.56 -15.12 -40.54
C ASP A 232 9.54 -13.64 -40.97
N LYS A 233 9.60 -13.39 -42.30
CA LYS A 233 9.55 -12.02 -42.85
C LYS A 233 8.21 -11.34 -42.55
N GLU A 234 7.08 -12.01 -42.67
CA GLU A 234 5.77 -11.44 -42.36
C GLU A 234 5.63 -11.18 -40.84
N THR A 235 6.12 -12.07 -39.99
CA THR A 235 6.15 -11.85 -38.54
C THR A 235 7.07 -10.69 -38.18
N PHE A 236 8.30 -10.68 -38.72
CA PHE A 236 9.26 -9.60 -38.49
C PHE A 236 8.71 -8.25 -38.93
N LYS A 237 8.10 -8.18 -40.12
CA LYS A 237 7.44 -6.97 -40.66
C LYS A 237 6.37 -6.42 -39.72
N SER A 238 5.62 -7.28 -39.01
CA SER A 238 4.53 -6.87 -38.11
C SER A 238 5.02 -6.18 -36.83
N ILE A 239 6.30 -6.43 -36.42
CA ILE A 239 6.88 -5.91 -35.17
C ILE A 239 8.12 -5.04 -35.39
N MET A 240 8.51 -4.82 -36.66
CA MET A 240 9.71 -4.05 -36.98
C MET A 240 9.41 -2.57 -37.14
N THR A 241 10.32 -1.73 -36.61
CA THR A 241 10.37 -0.30 -36.89
C THR A 241 11.79 0.12 -37.39
N ALA A 242 11.85 1.20 -38.14
CA ALA A 242 13.11 1.74 -38.62
C ALA A 242 13.22 3.24 -38.30
N ASN A 243 14.25 3.63 -37.55
CA ASN A 243 14.39 4.95 -36.95
C ASN A 243 15.75 5.57 -37.25
N GLY A 244 15.76 6.85 -37.66
CA GLY A 244 16.96 7.66 -37.71
C GLY A 244 17.21 8.38 -36.39
N ARG A 245 18.42 8.29 -35.89
CA ARG A 245 18.83 8.88 -34.60
C ARG A 245 19.83 10.06 -34.79
N ALA A 246 20.23 10.37 -36.00
CA ALA A 246 21.26 11.35 -36.27
C ALA A 246 22.55 11.09 -35.46
N ASP A 247 23.08 12.11 -34.82
CA ASP A 247 24.21 12.08 -33.90
C ASP A 247 23.80 11.91 -32.40
N ALA A 248 22.56 11.51 -32.13
CA ALA A 248 22.15 11.13 -30.79
C ALA A 248 22.88 9.85 -30.36
N ASP A 249 23.25 9.79 -29.09
CA ASP A 249 23.97 8.66 -28.47
C ASP A 249 25.36 8.39 -29.11
N PRO A 250 26.27 9.40 -29.17
CA PRO A 250 27.63 9.23 -29.74
C PRO A 250 28.43 8.26 -28.85
N ILE A 251 29.31 7.48 -29.50
CA ILE A 251 30.24 6.61 -28.79
C ILE A 251 31.51 7.40 -28.47
N TYR A 252 32.04 7.27 -27.27
CA TYR A 252 33.23 7.97 -26.80
C TYR A 252 34.42 7.02 -26.66
N ASN A 253 35.59 7.54 -26.93
CA ASN A 253 36.88 6.93 -26.64
C ASN A 253 37.19 7.02 -25.15
N ALA A 254 38.18 6.27 -24.68
CA ALA A 254 38.58 6.28 -23.26
C ALA A 254 39.10 7.66 -22.77
N ASP A 255 39.53 8.54 -23.70
CA ASP A 255 39.97 9.90 -23.39
C ASP A 255 38.84 10.95 -23.40
N GLY A 256 37.58 10.51 -23.57
CA GLY A 256 36.40 11.37 -23.57
C GLY A 256 36.09 12.04 -24.91
N THR A 257 36.90 11.81 -25.96
CA THR A 257 36.62 12.29 -27.32
C THR A 257 35.58 11.40 -28.00
N VAL A 258 34.79 11.96 -28.93
CA VAL A 258 33.83 11.17 -29.72
C VAL A 258 34.56 10.24 -30.67
N ASN A 259 34.24 8.95 -30.60
CA ASN A 259 34.67 7.97 -31.58
C ASN A 259 33.75 8.06 -32.80
N MET A 260 34.21 8.79 -33.84
CA MET A 260 33.41 9.06 -35.02
C MET A 260 33.07 7.78 -35.79
N ASP A 261 33.99 6.83 -35.89
CA ASP A 261 33.78 5.58 -36.63
C ASP A 261 32.75 4.68 -35.92
N ALA A 262 32.89 4.49 -34.63
CA ALA A 262 31.95 3.70 -33.85
C ALA A 262 30.57 4.38 -33.73
N SER A 263 30.52 5.71 -33.76
CA SER A 263 29.28 6.48 -33.77
C SER A 263 28.46 6.27 -35.02
N ARG A 264 29.14 6.15 -36.20
CA ARG A 264 28.52 5.80 -37.51
C ARG A 264 28.17 4.30 -37.50
N ARG A 265 26.94 3.96 -37.12
CA ARG A 265 26.48 2.56 -36.96
C ARG A 265 25.04 2.38 -37.33
N VAL A 266 24.63 1.13 -37.52
CA VAL A 266 23.25 0.69 -37.49
C VAL A 266 23.11 -0.29 -36.32
N VAL A 267 22.13 -0.06 -35.49
CA VAL A 267 21.83 -0.90 -34.32
C VAL A 267 20.52 -1.61 -34.56
N ILE A 268 20.47 -2.91 -34.35
CA ILE A 268 19.24 -3.70 -34.35
C ILE A 268 19.05 -4.18 -32.93
N LYS A 269 17.92 -3.80 -32.31
CA LYS A 269 17.60 -4.13 -30.95
C LYS A 269 16.14 -4.58 -30.82
N PHE A 270 15.85 -5.36 -29.81
CA PHE A 270 14.49 -5.76 -29.50
C PHE A 270 13.96 -5.02 -28.26
N ARG A 271 12.64 -4.92 -28.21
CA ARG A 271 11.90 -4.45 -27.03
C ARG A 271 10.84 -5.47 -26.68
N MET A 272 10.73 -5.81 -25.41
CA MET A 272 9.66 -6.68 -24.91
C MET A 272 8.34 -5.92 -24.86
N LYS A 273 7.20 -6.62 -24.93
CA LYS A 273 5.85 -6.02 -24.91
C LYS A 273 5.61 -5.13 -23.69
N ASP A 274 6.17 -5.50 -22.55
CA ASP A 274 5.98 -4.82 -21.26
C ASP A 274 7.26 -4.14 -20.77
N SER A 275 8.17 -3.73 -21.70
CA SER A 275 9.49 -3.20 -21.34
C SER A 275 9.43 -1.96 -20.43
N ASP A 276 8.53 -1.02 -20.70
CA ASP A 276 8.42 0.21 -19.92
C ASP A 276 8.05 -0.08 -18.46
N MET A 277 7.19 -1.07 -18.22
CA MET A 277 6.83 -1.53 -16.89
C MET A 277 8.00 -2.27 -16.22
N ILE A 278 8.70 -3.12 -16.96
CA ILE A 278 9.88 -3.87 -16.48
C ILE A 278 11.00 -2.90 -16.09
N ASP A 279 11.30 -1.92 -16.95
CA ASP A 279 12.38 -0.95 -16.72
C ASP A 279 12.07 -0.05 -15.50
N GLN A 280 10.84 0.43 -15.34
CA GLN A 280 10.42 1.19 -14.16
C GLN A 280 10.51 0.37 -12.86
N MET A 281 10.06 -0.88 -12.89
CA MET A 281 10.10 -1.75 -11.72
C MET A 281 11.50 -2.23 -11.37
N SER A 282 12.34 -2.51 -12.36
CA SER A 282 13.76 -2.81 -12.13
C SER A 282 14.49 -1.65 -11.45
N ALA A 283 14.19 -0.41 -11.86
CA ALA A 283 14.76 0.79 -11.24
C ALA A 283 14.28 0.96 -9.76
N ILE A 284 13.03 0.62 -9.46
CA ILE A 284 12.49 0.65 -8.09
C ILE A 284 13.19 -0.41 -7.22
N LEU A 285 13.38 -1.62 -7.73
CA LEU A 285 14.06 -2.71 -7.01
C LEU A 285 15.53 -2.40 -6.75
N GLU A 286 16.24 -1.84 -7.73
CA GLU A 286 17.64 -1.41 -7.58
C GLU A 286 17.76 -0.23 -6.59
N GLY A 287 16.82 0.71 -6.60
CA GLY A 287 16.76 1.84 -5.66
C GLY A 287 16.43 1.43 -4.24
N SER A 288 15.62 0.39 -4.03
CA SER A 288 15.30 -0.14 -2.70
C SER A 288 16.43 -0.99 -2.10
N ALA A 289 17.27 -1.60 -2.93
CA ALA A 289 18.44 -2.38 -2.48
C ALA A 289 19.64 -1.51 -2.03
N GLN A 290 19.64 -0.21 -2.34
CA GLN A 290 20.70 0.74 -1.93
C GLN A 290 20.32 1.59 -0.70
N GLY A 291 19.16 1.36 -0.11
CA GLY A 291 18.60 2.13 1.01
C GLY A 291 18.66 1.45 2.38
N ASP A 292 19.31 0.29 2.51
CA ASP A 292 19.53 -0.41 3.81
C ASP A 292 21.00 -0.30 4.28
#